data_fccf44197f68665ec17dc8d0c6639ddd
#
_entry.id   fccf44197f68665ec17dc8d0c6639ddd
#
_cell.length_a   1.000
_cell.length_b   1.000
_cell.length_c   1.000
_cell.angle_alpha   90.00
_cell.angle_beta   90.00
_cell.angle_gamma   90.00
#
_symmetry.space_group_name_H-M   'P 1'
#
loop_
_entity.id
_entity.type
_entity.pdbx_description
1 polymer ?
#
loop_
_entity_poly.entity_id
_entity_poly.type
_entity_poly.pdbx_seq_one_letter_code
_entity_poly.pdbx_strand_id
1 'polypeptide(L)'
;MKNKVKLISGIAIAGTLLAVAALAQAVKEYSVKSLPPSVVRTVPQSGTTDVDPALKEITATFSKDMITERMWSVCQVSKETFPETAGQIHYLSDKRTCVMPVKLQPGKTYVLWFNRSQFNSFRDTANNPAVPYQLVFETRK
;
A
#
# COMPACT_ATOMS: atom_id res chain seq x y z
N MET A 1 36.51 -8.61 86.30
CA MET A 1 36.12 -7.41 85.55
C MET A 1 35.56 -7.84 84.21
N LYS A 2 34.28 -7.64 83.96
CA LYS A 2 33.62 -8.16 82.78
C LYS A 2 33.54 -7.04 81.74
N ASN A 3 34.25 -7.18 80.63
CA ASN A 3 34.14 -6.28 79.49
C ASN A 3 33.00 -6.80 78.57
N LYS A 4 31.97 -6.02 78.54
CA LYS A 4 30.86 -6.26 77.56
C LYS A 4 31.27 -5.68 76.23
N VAL A 5 31.44 -6.54 75.25
CA VAL A 5 31.55 -6.13 73.84
C VAL A 5 30.12 -5.88 73.32
N LYS A 6 29.86 -4.64 72.89
CA LYS A 6 28.63 -4.29 72.20
C LYS A 6 28.76 -4.73 70.81
N LEU A 7 27.83 -5.62 70.34
CA LEU A 7 27.60 -5.88 68.96
C LEU A 7 26.93 -4.66 68.31
N ILE A 8 27.60 -4.11 67.35
CA ILE A 8 26.98 -3.08 66.45
C ILE A 8 26.25 -3.83 65.37
N SER A 9 24.90 -3.71 65.36
CA SER A 9 24.10 -4.22 64.32
C SER A 9 24.36 -3.48 62.98
N GLY A 10 24.91 -4.23 62.05
CA GLY A 10 25.05 -3.72 60.66
C GLY A 10 23.70 -3.54 60.03
N ILE A 11 23.40 -2.32 59.62
CA ILE A 11 22.25 -2.01 58.81
C ILE A 11 22.51 -2.54 57.40
N ALA A 12 21.82 -3.61 57.04
CA ALA A 12 21.79 -4.08 55.65
C ALA A 12 21.02 -3.07 54.81
N ILE A 13 21.69 -2.27 54.00
CA ILE A 13 21.08 -1.46 52.97
C ILE A 13 20.69 -2.41 51.86
N ALA A 14 19.43 -2.79 51.82
CA ALA A 14 18.83 -3.49 50.67
C ALA A 14 18.78 -2.49 49.50
N GLY A 15 19.81 -2.53 48.67
CA GLY A 15 19.77 -1.83 47.40
C GLY A 15 18.69 -2.42 46.50
N THR A 16 17.57 -1.75 46.41
CA THR A 16 16.58 -2.03 45.35
C THR A 16 17.22 -1.68 44.03
N LEU A 17 17.72 -2.69 43.32
CA LEU A 17 17.99 -2.61 41.89
C LEU A 17 16.66 -2.37 41.18
N LEU A 18 16.35 -1.10 40.94
CA LEU A 18 15.35 -0.72 39.94
C LEU A 18 15.89 -1.20 38.60
N ALA A 19 15.45 -2.38 38.18
CA ALA A 19 15.57 -2.82 36.81
C ALA A 19 14.77 -1.85 35.94
N VAL A 20 15.41 -0.84 35.40
CA VAL A 20 14.88 -0.05 34.29
C VAL A 20 14.82 -1.00 33.13
N ALA A 21 13.68 -1.66 32.98
CA ALA A 21 13.33 -2.32 31.75
C ALA A 21 13.21 -1.20 30.70
N ALA A 22 14.31 -0.92 30.01
CA ALA A 22 14.29 -0.15 28.79
C ALA A 22 13.38 -0.91 27.83
N LEU A 23 12.14 -0.48 27.72
CA LEU A 23 11.28 -0.84 26.60
C LEU A 23 11.99 -0.33 25.36
N ALA A 24 12.84 -1.18 24.78
CA ALA A 24 13.35 -0.97 23.45
C ALA A 24 12.13 -0.96 22.54
N GLN A 25 11.61 0.23 22.26
CA GLN A 25 10.62 0.40 21.21
C GLN A 25 11.30 -0.12 19.96
N ALA A 26 10.75 -1.22 19.39
CA ALA A 26 11.24 -1.75 18.13
C ALA A 26 11.17 -0.62 17.13
N VAL A 27 12.33 -0.11 16.71
CA VAL A 27 12.40 0.90 15.65
C VAL A 27 11.78 0.26 14.44
N LYS A 28 10.66 0.80 13.97
CA LYS A 28 9.97 0.29 12.78
C LYS A 28 10.91 0.46 11.59
N GLU A 29 11.45 -0.64 11.12
CA GLU A 29 12.34 -0.64 9.97
C GLU A 29 11.53 -0.32 8.71
N TYR A 30 11.83 0.79 8.07
CA TYR A 30 11.24 1.18 6.80
C TYR A 30 12.06 0.57 5.66
N SER A 31 11.43 -0.25 4.85
CA SER A 31 12.05 -0.88 3.69
C SER A 31 11.02 -1.06 2.57
N VAL A 32 11.49 -1.30 1.35
CA VAL A 32 10.60 -1.67 0.24
C VAL A 32 9.73 -2.88 0.61
N LYS A 33 10.25 -3.79 1.43
CA LYS A 33 9.53 -5.00 1.84
C LYS A 33 8.46 -4.70 2.91
N SER A 34 8.72 -3.80 3.86
CA SER A 34 7.82 -3.51 4.99
C SER A 34 6.73 -2.50 4.67
N LEU A 35 6.94 -1.63 3.66
CA LEU A 35 5.97 -0.61 3.26
C LEU A 35 4.94 -1.16 2.27
N PRO A 36 3.72 -0.57 2.22
CA PRO A 36 2.71 -0.91 1.22
C PRO A 36 3.20 -0.75 -0.22
N PRO A 37 2.68 -1.51 -1.19
CA PRO A 37 2.95 -1.27 -2.60
C PRO A 37 2.33 0.06 -3.05
N SER A 38 2.93 0.68 -4.05
CA SER A 38 2.45 1.90 -4.69
C SER A 38 2.37 1.69 -6.20
N VAL A 39 1.46 2.39 -6.87
CA VAL A 39 1.46 2.45 -8.33
C VAL A 39 2.67 3.27 -8.78
N VAL A 40 3.51 2.68 -9.61
CA VAL A 40 4.73 3.32 -10.13
C VAL A 40 4.61 3.72 -11.60
N ARG A 41 3.64 3.16 -12.32
CA ARG A 41 3.35 3.49 -13.71
C ARG A 41 1.91 3.13 -14.06
N THR A 42 1.29 3.95 -14.90
CA THR A 42 0.02 3.62 -15.56
C THR A 42 0.11 3.86 -17.07
N VAL A 43 -0.68 3.14 -17.82
CA VAL A 43 -0.95 3.42 -19.24
C VAL A 43 -2.47 3.48 -19.40
N PRO A 44 -3.04 4.64 -19.76
CA PRO A 44 -2.36 5.92 -19.99
C PRO A 44 -1.70 6.47 -18.73
N GLN A 45 -0.73 7.37 -18.89
CA GLN A 45 -0.18 8.11 -17.75
C GLN A 45 -1.22 9.10 -17.22
N SER A 46 -1.33 9.24 -15.90
CA SER A 46 -2.24 10.21 -15.29
C SER A 46 -1.90 11.64 -15.73
N GLY A 47 -2.91 12.41 -16.11
CA GLY A 47 -2.76 13.77 -16.61
C GLY A 47 -2.62 13.89 -18.14
N THR A 48 -2.56 12.78 -18.88
CA THR A 48 -2.52 12.79 -20.34
C THR A 48 -3.87 13.27 -20.91
N THR A 49 -3.84 14.19 -21.90
CA THR A 49 -5.04 14.81 -22.49
C THR A 49 -5.28 14.45 -23.96
N ASP A 50 -4.44 13.60 -24.54
CA ASP A 50 -4.46 13.22 -25.96
C ASP A 50 -4.42 11.70 -26.18
N VAL A 51 -4.94 10.94 -25.23
CA VAL A 51 -4.96 9.47 -25.30
C VAL A 51 -5.74 9.01 -26.51
N ASP A 52 -5.19 8.03 -27.24
CA ASP A 52 -5.89 7.41 -28.36
C ASP A 52 -7.16 6.68 -27.87
N PRO A 53 -8.37 7.05 -28.36
CA PRO A 53 -9.59 6.33 -27.99
C PRO A 53 -9.60 4.87 -28.46
N ALA A 54 -8.73 4.47 -29.40
CA ALA A 54 -8.53 3.09 -29.81
C ALA A 54 -7.75 2.24 -28.80
N LEU A 55 -7.22 2.84 -27.73
CA LEU A 55 -6.54 2.11 -26.66
C LEU A 55 -7.48 1.04 -26.08
N LYS A 56 -7.01 -0.20 -25.99
CA LYS A 56 -7.82 -1.36 -25.59
C LYS A 56 -7.68 -1.72 -24.11
N GLU A 57 -6.66 -1.21 -23.44
CA GLU A 57 -6.31 -1.62 -22.09
C GLU A 57 -5.82 -0.44 -21.28
N ILE A 58 -6.26 -0.37 -20.02
CA ILE A 58 -5.64 0.46 -18.99
C ILE A 58 -4.77 -0.45 -18.15
N THR A 59 -3.53 -0.05 -17.88
CA THR A 59 -2.62 -0.82 -17.04
C THR A 59 -2.14 -0.02 -15.84
N ALA A 60 -1.92 -0.72 -14.72
CA ALA A 60 -1.27 -0.17 -13.54
C ALA A 60 -0.16 -1.12 -13.08
N THR A 61 1.06 -0.61 -12.99
CA THR A 61 2.22 -1.35 -12.49
C THR A 61 2.53 -0.94 -11.06
N PHE A 62 2.64 -1.91 -10.18
CA PHE A 62 2.93 -1.71 -8.76
C PHE A 62 4.41 -1.88 -8.45
N SER A 63 4.86 -1.29 -7.36
CA SER A 63 6.26 -1.31 -6.90
C SER A 63 6.74 -2.67 -6.40
N LYS A 64 5.83 -3.63 -6.17
CA LYS A 64 6.10 -4.96 -5.59
C LYS A 64 5.24 -6.02 -6.26
N ASP A 65 5.57 -7.28 -5.99
CA ASP A 65 4.73 -8.41 -6.39
C ASP A 65 3.41 -8.40 -5.64
N MET A 66 2.33 -8.57 -6.38
CA MET A 66 0.96 -8.49 -5.90
C MET A 66 0.33 -9.89 -5.79
N ILE A 67 -0.72 -10.02 -4.98
CA ILE A 67 -1.61 -11.17 -5.03
C ILE A 67 -2.41 -11.08 -6.33
N THR A 68 -2.20 -12.03 -7.24
CA THR A 68 -2.70 -11.95 -8.62
C THR A 68 -4.06 -12.61 -8.84
N GLU A 69 -4.53 -13.41 -7.90
CA GLU A 69 -5.76 -14.17 -8.06
C GLU A 69 -6.96 -13.41 -7.48
N ARG A 70 -7.79 -12.85 -8.35
CA ARG A 70 -9.06 -12.18 -8.00
C ARG A 70 -8.93 -11.07 -6.96
N MET A 71 -7.75 -10.44 -6.89
CA MET A 71 -7.43 -9.42 -5.91
C MET A 71 -7.18 -8.08 -6.60
N TRP A 72 -8.29 -7.37 -6.89
CA TRP A 72 -8.25 -6.01 -7.43
C TRP A 72 -9.43 -5.18 -6.96
N SER A 73 -9.24 -3.88 -6.89
CA SER A 73 -10.28 -2.88 -6.58
C SER A 73 -10.08 -1.67 -7.49
N VAL A 74 -10.71 -1.72 -8.67
CA VAL A 74 -10.80 -0.55 -9.54
C VAL A 74 -12.13 0.14 -9.25
N CYS A 75 -12.05 1.37 -8.72
CA CYS A 75 -13.22 2.07 -8.21
C CYS A 75 -13.61 3.23 -9.13
N GLN A 76 -14.88 3.32 -9.44
CA GLN A 76 -15.45 4.43 -10.19
C GLN A 76 -15.63 5.67 -9.30
N VAL A 77 -15.54 6.85 -9.90
CA VAL A 77 -15.95 8.13 -9.29
C VAL A 77 -17.40 8.43 -9.70
N SER A 78 -17.70 8.31 -10.99
CA SER A 78 -19.05 8.40 -11.55
C SER A 78 -19.18 7.43 -12.73
N LYS A 79 -20.41 7.15 -13.15
CA LYS A 79 -20.66 6.33 -14.35
C LYS A 79 -20.13 7.02 -15.62
N GLU A 80 -20.24 8.34 -15.68
CA GLU A 80 -19.86 9.13 -16.84
C GLU A 80 -18.36 9.10 -17.09
N THR A 81 -17.57 9.03 -16.01
CA THR A 81 -16.11 9.06 -16.07
C THR A 81 -15.45 7.68 -15.98
N PHE A 82 -16.23 6.64 -15.78
CA PHE A 82 -15.69 5.28 -15.74
C PHE A 82 -15.70 4.65 -17.15
N PRO A 83 -14.61 3.99 -17.58
CA PRO A 83 -14.57 3.37 -18.89
C PRO A 83 -15.48 2.13 -18.95
N GLU A 84 -16.04 1.87 -20.13
CA GLU A 84 -16.70 0.60 -20.41
C GLU A 84 -15.66 -0.53 -20.33
N THR A 85 -15.95 -1.57 -19.54
CA THR A 85 -15.08 -2.74 -19.44
C THR A 85 -15.29 -3.67 -20.63
N ALA A 86 -14.19 -4.11 -21.26
CA ALA A 86 -14.20 -4.95 -22.45
C ALA A 86 -13.70 -6.38 -22.21
N GLY A 87 -13.48 -6.74 -20.95
CA GLY A 87 -12.98 -8.05 -20.58
C GLY A 87 -12.65 -8.16 -19.10
N GLN A 88 -12.12 -9.30 -18.71
CA GLN A 88 -11.77 -9.56 -17.32
C GLN A 88 -10.45 -8.89 -16.95
N ILE A 89 -10.42 -8.25 -15.78
CA ILE A 89 -9.18 -7.75 -15.18
C ILE A 89 -8.26 -8.94 -14.89
N HIS A 90 -6.98 -8.78 -15.17
CA HIS A 90 -5.97 -9.80 -14.94
C HIS A 90 -4.60 -9.18 -14.69
N TYR A 91 -3.67 -9.99 -14.21
CA TYR A 91 -2.27 -9.61 -14.05
C TYR A 91 -1.39 -10.19 -15.15
N LEU A 92 -0.34 -9.48 -15.53
CA LEU A 92 0.72 -10.01 -16.37
C LEU A 92 1.63 -10.98 -15.58
N SER A 93 2.49 -11.70 -16.29
CA SER A 93 3.43 -12.66 -15.69
C SER A 93 4.47 -12.03 -14.75
N ASP A 94 4.66 -10.70 -14.82
CA ASP A 94 5.53 -9.94 -13.92
C ASP A 94 4.98 -9.86 -12.48
N LYS A 95 3.73 -10.29 -12.26
CA LYS A 95 3.00 -10.24 -10.98
C LYS A 95 2.83 -8.83 -10.40
N ARG A 96 3.10 -7.79 -11.18
CA ARG A 96 3.08 -6.38 -10.76
C ARG A 96 2.15 -5.53 -11.60
N THR A 97 1.91 -5.92 -12.85
CA THR A 97 1.09 -5.16 -13.78
C THR A 97 -0.30 -5.74 -13.89
N CYS A 98 -1.27 -4.97 -13.42
CA CYS A 98 -2.69 -5.25 -13.59
C CYS A 98 -3.18 -4.63 -14.90
N VAL A 99 -3.97 -5.40 -15.66
CA VAL A 99 -4.53 -5.02 -16.95
C VAL A 99 -6.05 -4.99 -16.85
N MET A 100 -6.65 -3.89 -17.25
CA MET A 100 -8.09 -3.70 -17.36
C MET A 100 -8.47 -3.48 -18.81
N PRO A 101 -9.07 -4.47 -19.50
CA PRO A 101 -9.58 -4.29 -20.87
C PRO A 101 -10.72 -3.28 -20.90
N VAL A 102 -10.66 -2.34 -21.84
CA VAL A 102 -11.62 -1.22 -21.92
C VAL A 102 -12.02 -0.88 -23.33
N LYS A 103 -13.16 -0.20 -23.46
CA LYS A 103 -13.55 0.58 -24.63
C LYS A 103 -13.60 2.05 -24.24
N LEU A 104 -12.84 2.87 -24.93
CA LEU A 104 -12.80 4.31 -24.73
C LEU A 104 -13.58 5.02 -25.83
N GLN A 105 -14.13 6.19 -25.50
CA GLN A 105 -14.81 7.10 -26.43
C GLN A 105 -13.91 8.30 -26.70
N PRO A 106 -13.95 8.88 -27.91
CA PRO A 106 -13.20 10.10 -28.21
C PRO A 106 -13.73 11.30 -27.42
N GLY A 107 -12.82 12.23 -27.10
CA GLY A 107 -13.15 13.51 -26.45
C GLY A 107 -13.73 13.38 -25.05
N LYS A 108 -13.35 12.37 -24.29
CA LYS A 108 -13.93 12.06 -22.99
C LYS A 108 -12.86 12.04 -21.87
N THR A 109 -13.24 12.55 -20.69
CA THR A 109 -12.44 12.46 -19.47
C THR A 109 -12.78 11.18 -18.73
N TYR A 110 -11.74 10.44 -18.33
CA TYR A 110 -11.85 9.23 -17.52
C TYR A 110 -11.19 9.43 -16.17
N VAL A 111 -11.89 8.99 -15.11
CA VAL A 111 -11.43 9.08 -13.73
C VAL A 111 -11.73 7.76 -13.02
N LEU A 112 -10.69 7.12 -12.49
CA LEU A 112 -10.83 5.90 -11.71
C LEU A 112 -9.76 5.82 -10.61
N TRP A 113 -10.02 4.97 -9.63
CA TRP A 113 -9.07 4.70 -8.55
C TRP A 113 -8.60 3.25 -8.56
N PHE A 114 -7.33 3.06 -8.33
CA PHE A 114 -6.76 1.78 -7.89
C PHE A 114 -6.69 1.79 -6.36
N ASN A 115 -7.51 1.02 -5.68
CA ASN A 115 -7.84 1.09 -4.27
C ASN A 115 -8.48 2.41 -3.81
N ARG A 116 -9.32 2.27 -2.80
CA ARG A 116 -9.83 3.35 -1.93
C ARG A 116 -9.95 2.81 -0.52
N SER A 117 -10.24 3.66 0.46
CA SER A 117 -10.28 3.29 1.88
C SER A 117 -11.06 2.00 2.21
N GLN A 118 -12.21 1.79 1.59
CA GLN A 118 -13.08 0.61 1.81
C GLN A 118 -12.89 -0.48 0.75
N PHE A 119 -12.35 -0.14 -0.42
CA PHE A 119 -12.12 -1.03 -1.55
C PHE A 119 -10.61 -1.11 -1.80
N ASN A 120 -9.94 -2.04 -1.12
CA ASN A 120 -8.49 -2.09 -1.04
C ASN A 120 -7.93 -3.49 -1.35
N SER A 121 -8.50 -4.16 -2.36
CA SER A 121 -8.10 -5.52 -2.73
C SER A 121 -6.83 -5.59 -3.60
N PHE A 122 -6.29 -4.47 -4.10
CA PHE A 122 -4.92 -4.48 -4.59
C PHE A 122 -3.97 -4.61 -3.41
N ARG A 123 -3.40 -5.81 -3.21
CA ARG A 123 -2.53 -6.14 -2.07
C ARG A 123 -1.26 -6.84 -2.53
N ASP A 124 -0.17 -6.57 -1.84
CA ASP A 124 1.08 -7.30 -2.06
C ASP A 124 1.02 -8.72 -1.47
N THR A 125 2.05 -9.52 -1.74
CA THR A 125 2.14 -10.91 -1.24
C THR A 125 2.22 -11.03 0.28
N ALA A 126 2.49 -9.93 0.99
CA ALA A 126 2.43 -9.85 2.45
C ALA A 126 1.06 -9.33 2.96
N ASN A 127 0.07 -9.21 2.05
CA ASN A 127 -1.29 -8.74 2.32
C ASN A 127 -1.40 -7.26 2.72
N ASN A 128 -0.39 -6.43 2.43
CA ASN A 128 -0.49 -4.99 2.61
C ASN A 128 -1.28 -4.37 1.45
N PRO A 129 -2.33 -3.57 1.71
CA PRO A 129 -3.06 -2.90 0.66
C PRO A 129 -2.19 -1.83 0.00
N ALA A 130 -2.27 -1.74 -1.32
CA ALA A 130 -1.60 -0.68 -2.07
C ALA A 130 -2.12 0.70 -1.67
N VAL A 131 -1.22 1.67 -1.69
CA VAL A 131 -1.59 3.07 -1.50
C VAL A 131 -2.61 3.46 -2.59
N PRO A 132 -3.75 4.09 -2.24
CA PRO A 132 -4.73 4.53 -3.21
C PRO A 132 -4.12 5.45 -4.28
N TYR A 133 -4.45 5.18 -5.53
CA TYR A 133 -3.96 5.96 -6.67
C TYR A 133 -5.10 6.35 -7.59
N GLN A 134 -5.24 7.65 -7.87
CA GLN A 134 -6.21 8.15 -8.82
C GLN A 134 -5.58 8.27 -10.21
N LEU A 135 -6.21 7.65 -11.20
CA LEU A 135 -5.88 7.82 -12.61
C LEU A 135 -6.90 8.76 -13.25
N VAL A 136 -6.41 9.82 -13.89
CA VAL A 136 -7.21 10.78 -14.65
C VAL A 136 -6.56 10.98 -16.01
N PHE A 137 -7.33 10.85 -17.09
CA PHE A 137 -6.84 11.14 -18.44
C PHE A 137 -7.98 11.55 -19.36
N GLU A 138 -7.64 12.15 -20.48
CA GLU A 138 -8.60 12.52 -21.54
C GLU A 138 -8.21 11.88 -22.85
N THR A 139 -9.22 11.44 -23.59
CA THR A 139 -9.03 10.95 -24.97
C THR A 139 -9.10 12.12 -25.95
N ARG A 140 -8.28 12.05 -27.00
CA ARG A 140 -8.40 12.99 -28.12
C ARG A 140 -9.76 12.85 -28.83
N LYS A 141 -10.17 13.94 -29.49
CA LYS A 141 -11.41 14.01 -30.30
C LYS A 141 -11.30 13.20 -31.58
#